data_19e44f73699a9996eb8deb3d03eb05fe
#
_entry.id   19e44f73699a9996eb8deb3d03eb05fe
#
_cell.length_a   1.000
_cell.length_b   1.000
_cell.length_c   1.000
_cell.angle_alpha   90.00
_cell.angle_beta   90.00
_cell.angle_gamma   90.00
#
_symmetry.space_group_name_H-M   'P 1'
#
loop_
_entity.id
_entity.type
_entity.pdbx_description
1 polymer ?
#
loop_
_entity_poly.entity_id
_entity_poly.type
_entity_poly.pdbx_seq_one_letter_code
_entity_poly.pdbx_strand_id
1 'polypeptide(L)'
;MMSRRRKAVKRPFMPDPKFKDLIISKFTSCIMVDGKKSTAEKIVYGALDFVKEKTKSDPLTLFHEALNNVRPQIEVRSRRVGGATYQVPVEVRSDRSQALAIRWIINSSRSRSEKSMIDRLGAELIDASSNKGNSVKKREDTHKMADANKAFAHYRW
;
A
#
# COMPACT_ATOMS: atom_id res chain seq x y z
N MET A 1 10.73 26.23 9.22
CA MET A 1 9.90 27.26 8.56
C MET A 1 9.13 26.64 7.40
N MET A 2 7.79 26.61 7.43
CA MET A 2 7.02 26.12 6.30
C MET A 2 6.91 27.21 5.23
N SER A 3 7.41 26.93 4.02
CA SER A 3 7.31 27.86 2.90
C SER A 3 5.87 27.89 2.37
N ARG A 4 5.16 29.00 2.55
CA ARG A 4 3.81 29.22 1.97
C ARG A 4 3.85 29.58 0.48
N ARG A 5 4.98 29.99 -0.07
CA ARG A 5 5.12 30.53 -1.44
C ARG A 5 5.61 29.49 -2.45
N ARG A 6 6.27 28.41 -2.02
CA ARG A 6 6.83 27.39 -2.93
C ARG A 6 6.43 26.00 -2.49
N LYS A 7 5.94 25.22 -3.45
CA LYS A 7 5.76 23.77 -3.28
C LYS A 7 7.14 23.12 -3.35
N ALA A 8 7.45 22.23 -2.40
CA ALA A 8 8.70 21.48 -2.43
C ALA A 8 8.83 20.66 -3.72
N VAL A 9 10.00 20.71 -4.35
CA VAL A 9 10.31 19.91 -5.53
C VAL A 9 10.38 18.43 -5.10
N LYS A 10 9.62 17.58 -5.76
CA LYS A 10 9.67 16.14 -5.51
C LYS A 10 11.02 15.59 -5.98
N ARG A 11 11.78 14.98 -5.07
CA ARG A 11 13.02 14.29 -5.42
C ARG A 11 12.70 13.06 -6.26
N PRO A 12 13.45 12.78 -7.35
CA PRO A 12 13.29 11.54 -8.10
C PRO A 12 13.71 10.35 -7.23
N PHE A 13 12.93 9.29 -7.26
CA PHE A 13 13.30 8.03 -6.64
C PHE A 13 14.28 7.29 -7.56
N MET A 14 15.34 6.76 -6.98
CA MET A 14 16.24 5.86 -7.70
C MET A 14 15.64 4.45 -7.70
N PRO A 15 15.72 3.72 -8.82
CA PRO A 15 15.27 2.34 -8.88
C PRO A 15 16.10 1.45 -7.95
N ASP A 16 15.51 0.33 -7.54
CA ASP A 16 16.19 -0.66 -6.71
C ASP A 16 17.41 -1.27 -7.45
N PRO A 17 18.57 -1.44 -6.81
CA PRO A 17 19.77 -1.94 -7.46
C PRO A 17 19.65 -3.39 -7.96
N LYS A 18 18.91 -4.27 -7.23
CA LYS A 18 18.74 -5.69 -7.55
C LYS A 18 17.72 -5.91 -8.67
N PHE A 19 16.54 -5.28 -8.54
CA PHE A 19 15.39 -5.51 -9.43
C PHE A 19 15.13 -4.37 -10.42
N LYS A 20 15.85 -3.24 -10.29
CA LYS A 20 15.68 -2.03 -11.13
C LYS A 20 14.26 -1.47 -11.14
N ASP A 21 13.47 -1.75 -10.11
CA ASP A 21 12.08 -1.36 -9.96
C ASP A 21 11.93 -0.18 -9.00
N LEU A 22 11.17 0.84 -9.43
CA LEU A 22 10.88 2.04 -8.63
C LEU A 22 9.91 1.77 -7.48
N ILE A 23 8.99 0.81 -7.66
CA ILE A 23 7.97 0.51 -6.66
C ILE A 23 8.60 -0.26 -5.50
N ILE A 24 9.51 -1.19 -5.79
CA ILE A 24 10.30 -1.88 -4.75
C ILE A 24 11.14 -0.90 -3.94
N SER A 25 11.78 0.06 -4.59
CA SER A 25 12.55 1.10 -3.88
C SER A 25 11.65 1.94 -2.94
N LYS A 26 10.45 2.32 -3.40
CA LYS A 26 9.45 3.00 -2.56
C LYS A 26 8.96 2.09 -1.41
N PHE A 27 8.70 0.83 -1.70
CA PHE A 27 8.24 -0.14 -0.71
C PHE A 27 9.28 -0.34 0.39
N THR A 28 10.55 -0.52 0.03
CA THR A 28 11.68 -0.61 0.97
C THR A 28 11.78 0.63 1.85
N SER A 29 11.60 1.81 1.28
CA SER A 29 11.59 3.06 2.05
C SER A 29 10.42 3.15 3.03
N CYS A 30 9.25 2.58 2.68
CA CYS A 30 8.07 2.58 3.54
C CYS A 30 8.14 1.54 4.67
N ILE A 31 8.80 0.40 4.46
CA ILE A 31 8.97 -0.63 5.49
C ILE A 31 10.07 -0.29 6.50
N MET A 32 11.01 0.57 6.10
CA MET A 32 12.14 1.02 6.90
C MET A 32 11.68 1.65 8.23
N VAL A 33 12.35 1.30 9.31
CA VAL A 33 12.18 1.86 10.65
C VAL A 33 13.53 2.42 11.12
N ASP A 34 13.51 3.56 11.80
CA ASP A 34 14.70 4.23 12.38
C ASP A 34 15.84 4.49 11.37
N GLY A 35 15.53 4.63 10.09
CA GLY A 35 16.53 4.86 9.05
C GLY A 35 17.38 3.63 8.69
N LYS A 36 17.07 2.44 9.21
CA LYS A 36 17.82 1.20 8.97
C LYS A 36 17.52 0.61 7.58
N LYS A 37 18.05 1.22 6.54
CA LYS A 37 17.74 0.85 5.15
C LYS A 37 18.23 -0.55 4.79
N SER A 38 19.45 -0.94 5.22
CA SER A 38 19.99 -2.27 4.93
C SER A 38 19.14 -3.41 5.52
N THR A 39 18.56 -3.19 6.70
CA THR A 39 17.62 -4.15 7.31
C THR A 39 16.32 -4.24 6.51
N ALA A 40 15.79 -3.10 6.05
CA ALA A 40 14.60 -3.06 5.20
C ALA A 40 14.83 -3.79 3.86
N GLU A 41 15.98 -3.58 3.23
CA GLU A 41 16.37 -4.29 2.00
C GLU A 41 16.45 -5.79 2.21
N LYS A 42 17.09 -6.24 3.30
CA LYS A 42 17.14 -7.68 3.66
C LYS A 42 15.74 -8.28 3.84
N ILE A 43 14.81 -7.56 4.47
CA ILE A 43 13.44 -8.03 4.66
C ILE A 43 12.72 -8.15 3.31
N VAL A 44 12.81 -7.14 2.45
CA VAL A 44 12.12 -7.14 1.15
C VAL A 44 12.70 -8.22 0.23
N TYR A 45 14.02 -8.32 0.12
CA TYR A 45 14.65 -9.33 -0.73
C TYR A 45 14.38 -10.74 -0.21
N GLY A 46 14.50 -10.95 1.10
CA GLY A 46 14.18 -12.24 1.71
C GLY A 46 12.70 -12.64 1.51
N ALA A 47 11.77 -11.68 1.60
CA ALA A 47 10.37 -11.96 1.32
C ALA A 47 10.11 -12.33 -0.15
N LEU A 48 10.80 -11.68 -1.10
CA LEU A 48 10.70 -12.02 -2.52
C LEU A 48 11.32 -13.40 -2.81
N ASP A 49 12.43 -13.73 -2.17
CA ASP A 49 13.04 -15.05 -2.28
C ASP A 49 12.12 -16.13 -1.68
N PHE A 50 11.50 -15.87 -0.52
CA PHE A 50 10.48 -16.74 0.08
C PHE A 50 9.28 -16.98 -0.85
N VAL A 51 8.78 -15.92 -1.49
CA VAL A 51 7.70 -16.01 -2.48
C VAL A 51 8.11 -16.91 -3.64
N LYS A 52 9.33 -16.74 -4.17
CA LYS A 52 9.86 -17.56 -5.27
C LYS A 52 9.94 -19.04 -4.89
N GLU A 53 10.40 -19.35 -3.69
CA GLU A 53 10.49 -20.73 -3.20
C GLU A 53 9.13 -21.40 -3.04
N LYS A 54 8.15 -20.65 -2.51
CA LYS A 54 6.80 -21.17 -2.24
C LYS A 54 5.95 -21.33 -3.49
N THR A 55 5.98 -20.35 -4.39
CA THR A 55 5.07 -20.30 -5.56
C THR A 55 5.73 -20.79 -6.85
N LYS A 56 7.07 -20.88 -6.89
CA LYS A 56 7.86 -21.17 -8.09
C LYS A 56 7.60 -20.21 -9.26
N SER A 57 6.97 -19.07 -8.99
CA SER A 57 6.65 -18.02 -9.95
C SER A 57 7.67 -16.88 -9.87
N ASP A 58 7.64 -15.98 -10.85
CA ASP A 58 8.44 -14.76 -10.80
C ASP A 58 8.00 -13.86 -9.64
N PRO A 59 8.89 -13.55 -8.68
CA PRO A 59 8.54 -12.80 -7.49
C PRO A 59 8.13 -11.34 -7.80
N LEU A 60 8.66 -10.75 -8.89
CA LEU A 60 8.29 -9.39 -9.28
C LEU A 60 6.86 -9.32 -9.79
N THR A 61 6.50 -10.22 -10.67
CA THR A 61 5.14 -10.30 -11.23
C THR A 61 4.13 -10.47 -10.09
N LEU A 62 4.38 -11.42 -9.17
CA LEU A 62 3.51 -11.65 -8.02
C LEU A 62 3.43 -10.43 -7.09
N PHE A 63 4.53 -9.73 -6.88
CA PHE A 63 4.56 -8.50 -6.09
C PHE A 63 3.68 -7.41 -6.70
N HIS A 64 3.77 -7.20 -8.03
CA HIS A 64 2.92 -6.24 -8.73
C HIS A 64 1.44 -6.64 -8.74
N GLU A 65 1.14 -7.92 -8.90
CA GLU A 65 -0.23 -8.45 -8.79
C GLU A 65 -0.80 -8.21 -7.39
N ALA A 66 -0.06 -8.54 -6.35
CA ALA A 66 -0.46 -8.28 -4.97
C ALA A 66 -0.75 -6.79 -4.72
N LEU A 67 0.12 -5.90 -5.19
CA LEU A 67 -0.10 -4.47 -5.09
C LEU A 67 -1.36 -4.02 -5.86
N ASN A 68 -1.56 -4.50 -7.07
CA ASN A 68 -2.72 -4.16 -7.89
C ASN A 68 -4.02 -4.62 -7.24
N ASN A 69 -4.02 -5.82 -6.65
CA ASN A 69 -5.17 -6.36 -5.94
C ASN A 69 -5.53 -5.57 -4.67
N VAL A 70 -4.56 -4.92 -4.04
CA VAL A 70 -4.78 -4.12 -2.82
C VAL A 70 -5.07 -2.64 -3.11
N ARG A 71 -4.80 -2.14 -4.32
CA ARG A 71 -5.04 -0.73 -4.68
C ARG A 71 -6.52 -0.37 -4.58
N PRO A 72 -6.89 0.65 -3.75
CA PRO A 72 -8.27 1.14 -3.72
C PRO A 72 -8.54 2.08 -4.90
N GLN A 73 -9.74 2.01 -5.45
CA GLN A 73 -10.23 2.94 -6.48
C GLN A 73 -10.98 4.11 -5.85
N ILE A 74 -11.66 3.87 -4.72
CA ILE A 74 -12.49 4.84 -4.02
C ILE A 74 -12.10 4.86 -2.55
N GLU A 75 -12.07 6.06 -1.96
CA GLU A 75 -11.92 6.27 -0.52
C GLU A 75 -13.04 7.17 0.00
N VAL A 76 -13.26 7.15 1.30
CA VAL A 76 -14.24 8.04 1.94
C VAL A 76 -13.49 9.18 2.61
N ARG A 77 -13.93 10.42 2.34
CA ARG A 77 -13.41 11.63 3.00
C ARG A 77 -14.51 12.34 3.75
N SER A 78 -14.21 12.76 4.95
CA SER A 78 -15.13 13.59 5.73
C SER A 78 -15.17 15.01 5.20
N ARG A 79 -16.39 15.53 5.01
CA ARG A 79 -16.69 16.92 4.64
C ARG A 79 -17.71 17.50 5.59
N ARG A 80 -17.45 18.72 6.06
CA ARG A 80 -18.39 19.44 6.92
C ARG A 80 -19.25 20.37 6.08
N VAL A 81 -20.57 20.18 6.14
CA VAL A 81 -21.55 20.99 5.42
C VAL A 81 -22.65 21.40 6.41
N GLY A 82 -22.91 22.70 6.56
CA GLY A 82 -23.97 23.20 7.43
C GLY A 82 -23.88 22.75 8.91
N GLY A 83 -22.64 22.51 9.41
CA GLY A 83 -22.43 22.04 10.79
C GLY A 83 -22.41 20.51 10.96
N ALA A 84 -22.93 19.73 10.03
CA ALA A 84 -22.87 18.28 10.01
C ALA A 84 -21.65 17.76 9.23
N THR A 85 -21.07 16.63 9.68
CA THR A 85 -19.94 15.97 9.00
C THR A 85 -20.45 14.79 8.19
N TYR A 86 -20.25 14.83 6.88
CA TYR A 86 -20.63 13.78 5.95
C TYR A 86 -19.40 13.02 5.47
N GLN A 87 -19.56 11.70 5.29
CA GLN A 87 -18.54 10.84 4.69
C GLN A 87 -18.79 10.78 3.19
N VAL A 88 -17.94 11.46 2.41
CA VAL A 88 -18.12 11.60 0.95
C VAL A 88 -17.19 10.65 0.22
N PRO A 89 -17.70 9.75 -0.65
CA PRO A 89 -16.89 8.89 -1.49
C PRO A 89 -16.18 9.70 -2.58
N VAL A 90 -14.87 9.51 -2.72
CA VAL A 90 -14.02 10.22 -3.69
C VAL A 90 -13.09 9.23 -4.37
N GLU A 91 -12.93 9.36 -5.68
CA GLU A 91 -11.96 8.58 -6.45
C GLU A 91 -10.53 8.86 -5.98
N VAL A 92 -9.73 7.82 -5.88
CA VAL A 92 -8.34 7.90 -5.41
C VAL A 92 -7.40 8.07 -6.59
N ARG A 93 -6.57 9.12 -6.57
CA ARG A 93 -5.52 9.30 -7.57
C ARG A 93 -4.50 8.16 -7.52
N SER A 94 -3.93 7.79 -8.66
CA SER A 94 -3.01 6.64 -8.81
C SER A 94 -1.85 6.66 -7.81
N ASP A 95 -1.20 7.81 -7.60
CA ASP A 95 -0.11 7.95 -6.63
C ASP A 95 -0.54 7.63 -5.19
N ARG A 96 -1.74 8.08 -4.81
CA ARG A 96 -2.31 7.84 -3.49
C ARG A 96 -2.77 6.39 -3.34
N SER A 97 -3.39 5.83 -4.36
CA SER A 97 -3.82 4.43 -4.41
C SER A 97 -2.63 3.50 -4.19
N GLN A 98 -1.51 3.75 -4.88
CA GLN A 98 -0.26 3.02 -4.68
C GLN A 98 0.28 3.17 -3.25
N ALA A 99 0.31 4.38 -2.70
CA ALA A 99 0.80 4.62 -1.34
C ALA A 99 -0.07 3.93 -0.28
N LEU A 100 -1.39 3.89 -0.48
CA LEU A 100 -2.31 3.16 0.40
C LEU A 100 -2.09 1.65 0.32
N ALA A 101 -1.94 1.09 -0.88
CA ALA A 101 -1.67 -0.34 -1.07
C ALA A 101 -0.38 -0.77 -0.34
N ILE A 102 0.72 -0.04 -0.54
CA ILE A 102 1.98 -0.29 0.15
C ILE A 102 1.79 -0.27 1.68
N ARG A 103 1.15 0.76 2.20
CA ARG A 103 0.89 0.90 3.64
C ARG A 103 0.03 -0.23 4.20
N TRP A 104 -1.02 -0.62 3.50
CA TRP A 104 -1.91 -1.69 3.94
C TRP A 104 -1.21 -3.05 3.95
N ILE A 105 -0.43 -3.39 2.92
CA ILE A 105 0.37 -4.62 2.90
C ILE A 105 1.37 -4.64 4.07
N ILE A 106 2.11 -3.56 4.30
CA ILE A 106 3.08 -3.48 5.40
C ILE A 106 2.40 -3.63 6.76
N ASN A 107 1.27 -2.93 6.98
CA ASN A 107 0.55 -3.01 8.25
C ASN A 107 -0.05 -4.40 8.47
N SER A 108 -0.64 -5.00 7.44
CA SER A 108 -1.17 -6.37 7.50
C SER A 108 -0.07 -7.38 7.78
N SER A 109 1.08 -7.26 7.12
CA SER A 109 2.25 -8.12 7.39
C SER A 109 2.73 -8.00 8.84
N ARG A 110 2.79 -6.79 9.39
CA ARG A 110 3.21 -6.58 10.79
C ARG A 110 2.25 -7.21 11.81
N SER A 111 0.97 -7.32 11.49
CA SER A 111 -0.06 -7.93 12.36
C SER A 111 -0.14 -9.45 12.27
N ARG A 112 0.60 -10.09 11.38
CA ARG A 112 0.64 -11.55 11.22
C ARG A 112 1.41 -12.21 12.37
N SER A 113 1.14 -13.51 12.57
CA SER A 113 1.69 -14.30 13.68
C SER A 113 2.99 -15.05 13.36
N GLU A 114 3.45 -15.03 12.10
CA GLU A 114 4.69 -15.70 11.70
C GLU A 114 5.90 -15.13 12.45
N LYS A 115 6.96 -15.92 12.60
CA LYS A 115 8.11 -15.60 13.45
C LYS A 115 8.92 -14.41 12.94
N SER A 116 9.28 -14.39 11.66
CA SER A 116 10.10 -13.35 11.08
C SER A 116 9.30 -12.38 10.21
N MET A 117 9.79 -11.14 10.06
CA MET A 117 9.14 -10.16 9.17
C MET A 117 9.25 -10.58 7.69
N ILE A 118 10.27 -11.37 7.33
CA ILE A 118 10.45 -11.95 6.00
C ILE A 118 9.27 -12.88 5.68
N ASP A 119 8.98 -13.81 6.59
CA ASP A 119 7.89 -14.78 6.41
C ASP A 119 6.53 -14.08 6.40
N ARG A 120 6.32 -13.13 7.32
CA ARG A 120 5.08 -12.33 7.40
C ARG A 120 4.79 -11.59 6.10
N LEU A 121 5.81 -10.91 5.57
CA LEU A 121 5.67 -10.14 4.34
C LEU A 121 5.48 -11.07 3.13
N GLY A 122 6.28 -12.13 3.02
CA GLY A 122 6.15 -13.10 1.93
C GLY A 122 4.79 -13.79 1.91
N ALA A 123 4.28 -14.21 3.07
CA ALA A 123 2.96 -14.82 3.18
C ALA A 123 1.84 -13.84 2.82
N GLU A 124 1.91 -12.57 3.28
CA GLU A 124 0.92 -11.55 2.91
C GLU A 124 0.91 -11.24 1.41
N LEU A 125 2.09 -11.22 0.76
CA LEU A 125 2.19 -11.03 -0.69
C LEU A 125 1.55 -12.18 -1.47
N ILE A 126 1.75 -13.43 -1.04
CA ILE A 126 1.13 -14.61 -1.65
C ILE A 126 -0.40 -14.55 -1.48
N ASP A 127 -0.88 -14.25 -0.28
CA ASP A 127 -2.32 -14.13 0.00
C ASP A 127 -2.94 -13.00 -0.84
N ALA A 128 -2.29 -11.84 -0.88
CA ALA A 128 -2.78 -10.67 -1.63
C ALA A 128 -2.79 -10.90 -3.15
N SER A 129 -1.84 -11.64 -3.71
CA SER A 129 -1.85 -12.02 -5.13
C SER A 129 -3.06 -12.90 -5.47
N SER A 130 -3.46 -13.75 -4.54
CA SER A 130 -4.65 -14.61 -4.64
C SER A 130 -5.96 -13.92 -4.22
N ASN A 131 -5.98 -12.59 -4.10
CA ASN A 131 -7.13 -11.81 -3.59
C ASN A 131 -7.61 -12.25 -2.19
N LYS A 132 -6.67 -12.64 -1.33
CA LYS A 132 -6.91 -13.04 0.06
C LYS A 132 -6.08 -12.17 1.01
N GLY A 133 -6.25 -12.36 2.31
CA GLY A 133 -5.45 -11.67 3.32
C GLY A 133 -6.08 -10.36 3.83
N ASN A 134 -5.47 -9.83 4.89
CA ASN A 134 -6.00 -8.66 5.60
C ASN A 134 -5.85 -7.36 4.80
N SER A 135 -4.85 -7.26 3.95
CA SER A 135 -4.64 -6.11 3.07
C SER A 135 -5.76 -5.98 2.02
N VAL A 136 -6.16 -7.09 1.41
CA VAL A 136 -7.29 -7.14 0.46
C VAL A 136 -8.62 -6.85 1.19
N LYS A 137 -8.83 -7.46 2.35
CA LYS A 137 -10.00 -7.16 3.19
C LYS A 137 -10.10 -5.67 3.52
N LYS A 138 -8.98 -5.01 3.83
CA LYS A 138 -8.95 -3.56 4.08
C LYS A 138 -9.41 -2.74 2.87
N ARG A 139 -9.02 -3.12 1.65
CA ARG A 139 -9.53 -2.53 0.40
C ARG A 139 -11.05 -2.71 0.29
N GLU A 140 -11.53 -3.95 0.49
CA GLU A 140 -12.96 -4.27 0.40
C GLU A 140 -13.78 -3.48 1.43
N ASP A 141 -13.33 -3.40 2.67
CA ASP A 141 -13.99 -2.61 3.71
C ASP A 141 -14.05 -1.12 3.35
N THR A 142 -12.98 -0.59 2.74
CA THR A 142 -12.96 0.79 2.26
C THR A 142 -13.96 1.01 1.13
N HIS A 143 -14.04 0.07 0.16
CA HIS A 143 -15.02 0.13 -0.92
C HIS A 143 -16.46 -0.01 -0.39
N LYS A 144 -16.73 -0.95 0.53
CA LYS A 144 -18.05 -1.10 1.19
C LYS A 144 -18.48 0.18 1.90
N MET A 145 -17.55 0.84 2.61
CA MET A 145 -17.83 2.14 3.24
C MET A 145 -18.17 3.22 2.20
N ALA A 146 -17.47 3.25 1.07
CA ALA A 146 -17.74 4.19 0.00
C ALA A 146 -19.11 3.94 -0.65
N ASP A 147 -19.46 2.68 -0.88
CA ASP A 147 -20.76 2.28 -1.43
C ASP A 147 -21.91 2.63 -0.48
N ALA A 148 -21.76 2.37 0.82
CA ALA A 148 -22.75 2.73 1.84
C ALA A 148 -23.00 4.24 1.91
N ASN A 149 -21.98 5.06 1.60
CA ASN A 149 -22.07 6.53 1.60
C ASN A 149 -22.32 7.13 0.20
N LYS A 150 -22.66 6.32 -0.78
CA LYS A 150 -22.85 6.75 -2.18
C LYS A 150 -23.91 7.86 -2.32
N ALA A 151 -24.91 7.87 -1.47
CA ALA A 151 -25.94 8.92 -1.43
C ALA A 151 -25.34 10.34 -1.21
N PHE A 152 -24.18 10.45 -0.55
CA PHE A 152 -23.51 11.71 -0.28
C PHE A 152 -22.50 12.12 -1.36
N ALA A 153 -22.41 11.39 -2.48
CA ALA A 153 -21.47 11.66 -3.57
C ALA A 153 -21.67 13.07 -4.18
N HIS A 154 -22.90 13.62 -4.15
CA HIS A 154 -23.21 14.96 -4.62
C HIS A 154 -22.57 16.08 -3.79
N TYR A 155 -22.09 15.80 -2.57
CA TYR A 155 -21.32 16.74 -1.77
C TYR A 155 -19.83 16.79 -2.15
N ARG A 156 -19.43 16.12 -3.23
CA ARG A 156 -18.06 16.15 -3.77
C ARG A 156 -17.72 17.55 -4.28
N TRP A 157 -16.51 18.06 -4.00
CA TRP A 157 -15.99 19.33 -4.53
C TRP A 157 -15.09 19.12 -5.73
#